data_401b3d8ac67f9c5a3f3cfb132c35e772
#
_entry.id   401b3d8ac67f9c5a3f3cfb132c35e772
#
_cell.length_a   1.000
_cell.length_b   1.000
_cell.length_c   1.000
_cell.angle_alpha   90.00
_cell.angle_beta   90.00
_cell.angle_gamma   90.00
#
_symmetry.space_group_name_H-M   'P 1'
#
loop_
_entity.id
_entity.type
_entity.pdbx_description
1 polymer ?
#
loop_
_entity_poly.entity_id
_entity_poly.type
_entity_poly.pdbx_seq_one_letter_code
_entity_poly.pdbx_strand_id
1 'polypeptide(L)'
;MQQAVNLKVLPFILAGFAFIAGCASAPPPERHPAYLHALSDLRAARWLIEHRPGDWAQTGDEVEAVHQIDAAINDIRKAAFNDGKNPNDHPPVDENPDHRGRIHESLQYLNKARADISHEEDNSFANGLRDRAIGHIDGAIHAARRVFNE
;
A
#
# COMPACT_ATOMS: atom_id res chain seq x y z
N MET A 1 31.84 -84.24 9.34
CA MET A 1 30.52 -83.72 8.83
C MET A 1 30.51 -82.28 9.03
N GLN A 2 30.84 -81.49 7.98
CA GLN A 2 30.87 -80.03 7.98
C GLN A 2 29.63 -79.55 7.30
N GLN A 3 28.80 -78.77 7.99
CA GLN A 3 27.66 -78.03 7.41
C GLN A 3 28.10 -76.62 7.17
N ALA A 4 28.08 -76.20 5.92
CA ALA A 4 28.33 -74.84 5.49
C ALA A 4 27.10 -73.98 5.72
N VAL A 5 27.29 -72.91 6.46
CA VAL A 5 26.26 -71.85 6.65
C VAL A 5 26.37 -70.86 5.51
N ASN A 6 25.31 -70.80 4.66
CA ASN A 6 25.18 -69.83 3.58
C ASN A 6 24.67 -68.51 4.16
N LEU A 7 25.53 -67.50 4.25
CA LEU A 7 25.20 -66.15 4.60
C LEU A 7 24.71 -65.40 3.34
N LYS A 8 23.40 -65.24 3.24
CA LYS A 8 22.79 -64.40 2.19
C LYS A 8 22.99 -62.95 2.52
N VAL A 9 23.85 -62.29 1.77
CA VAL A 9 24.04 -60.83 1.83
C VAL A 9 22.88 -60.18 1.09
N LEU A 10 22.08 -59.39 1.84
CA LEU A 10 20.97 -58.59 1.32
C LEU A 10 21.56 -57.26 0.81
N PRO A 11 21.33 -56.81 -0.43
CA PRO A 11 21.76 -55.49 -0.87
C PRO A 11 20.83 -54.42 -0.29
N PHE A 12 21.41 -53.51 0.49
CA PHE A 12 20.75 -52.29 0.95
C PHE A 12 20.60 -51.34 -0.26
N ILE A 13 19.37 -51.16 -0.74
CA ILE A 13 19.05 -50.13 -1.73
C ILE A 13 18.94 -48.82 -0.99
N LEU A 14 19.93 -47.95 -1.13
CA LEU A 14 19.89 -46.58 -0.65
C LEU A 14 19.05 -45.77 -1.63
N ALA A 15 17.76 -45.55 -1.29
CA ALA A 15 16.90 -44.63 -2.03
C ALA A 15 17.33 -43.19 -1.71
N GLY A 16 18.09 -42.61 -2.64
CA GLY A 16 18.44 -41.17 -2.56
C GLY A 16 17.21 -40.31 -2.80
N PHE A 17 16.70 -39.64 -1.76
CA PHE A 17 15.73 -38.57 -1.91
C PHE A 17 16.45 -37.35 -2.45
N ALA A 18 16.28 -37.07 -3.75
CA ALA A 18 16.65 -35.81 -4.35
C ALA A 18 15.63 -34.71 -3.88
N PHE A 19 16.04 -33.89 -2.92
CA PHE A 19 15.32 -32.69 -2.62
C PHE A 19 15.47 -31.72 -3.81
N ILE A 20 14.43 -31.61 -4.64
CA ILE A 20 14.31 -30.51 -5.59
C ILE A 20 13.99 -29.28 -4.77
N ALA A 21 15.01 -28.49 -4.42
CA ALA A 21 14.82 -27.14 -3.92
C ALA A 21 14.22 -26.32 -5.07
N GLY A 22 12.89 -26.23 -5.11
CA GLY A 22 12.18 -25.31 -5.98
C GLY A 22 12.61 -23.90 -5.59
N CYS A 23 13.41 -23.24 -6.43
CA CYS A 23 13.58 -21.81 -6.35
C CYS A 23 12.19 -21.20 -6.61
N ALA A 24 11.47 -20.86 -5.54
CA ALA A 24 10.30 -19.98 -5.64
C ALA A 24 10.85 -18.64 -6.15
N SER A 25 10.69 -18.38 -7.45
CA SER A 25 10.95 -17.06 -8.01
C SER A 25 10.03 -16.09 -7.28
N ALA A 26 10.61 -15.02 -6.72
CA ALA A 26 9.81 -13.93 -6.21
C ALA A 26 8.84 -13.48 -7.31
N PRO A 27 7.57 -13.17 -6.98
CA PRO A 27 6.66 -12.64 -7.97
C PRO A 27 7.32 -11.41 -8.62
N PRO A 28 7.14 -11.22 -9.95
CA PRO A 28 7.66 -10.03 -10.62
C PRO A 28 7.13 -8.79 -9.88
N PRO A 29 7.93 -7.72 -9.75
CA PRO A 29 7.46 -6.50 -9.11
C PRO A 29 6.19 -6.05 -9.82
N GLU A 30 5.17 -5.69 -9.04
CA GLU A 30 3.93 -5.15 -9.57
C GLU A 30 4.26 -3.91 -10.40
N ARG A 31 3.86 -3.90 -11.65
CA ARG A 31 4.08 -2.77 -12.58
C ARG A 31 3.09 -1.63 -12.35
N HIS A 32 2.08 -1.88 -11.53
CA HIS A 32 0.99 -0.97 -11.27
C HIS A 32 1.21 -0.19 -9.97
N PRO A 33 0.71 1.05 -9.91
CA PRO A 33 0.71 1.81 -8.67
C PRO A 33 0.04 1.08 -7.50
N ALA A 34 0.49 1.35 -6.29
CA ALA A 34 -0.04 0.73 -5.08
C ALA A 34 -1.36 1.41 -4.64
N TYR A 35 -2.37 1.41 -5.50
CA TYR A 35 -3.64 2.11 -5.28
C TYR A 35 -4.34 1.77 -3.96
N LEU A 36 -4.33 0.50 -3.54
CA LEU A 36 -5.02 0.09 -2.31
C LEU A 36 -4.31 0.61 -1.06
N HIS A 37 -2.99 0.65 -1.04
CA HIS A 37 -2.20 1.26 0.04
C HIS A 37 -2.43 2.77 0.10
N ALA A 38 -2.36 3.44 -1.03
CA ALA A 38 -2.66 4.87 -1.12
C ALA A 38 -4.07 5.21 -0.60
N LEU A 39 -5.08 4.36 -0.89
CA LEU A 39 -6.44 4.54 -0.35
C LEU A 39 -6.48 4.42 1.18
N SER A 40 -5.70 3.50 1.76
CA SER A 40 -5.62 3.35 3.21
C SER A 40 -4.96 4.57 3.87
N ASP A 41 -3.86 5.04 3.31
CA ASP A 41 -3.13 6.22 3.79
C ASP A 41 -3.96 7.51 3.67
N LEU A 42 -4.66 7.70 2.55
CA LEU A 42 -5.56 8.84 2.37
C LEU A 42 -6.71 8.85 3.37
N ARG A 43 -7.28 7.69 3.70
CA ARG A 43 -8.32 7.58 4.73
C ARG A 43 -7.78 7.91 6.11
N ALA A 44 -6.57 7.48 6.43
CA ALA A 44 -5.89 7.81 7.69
C ALA A 44 -5.61 9.33 7.78
N ALA A 45 -5.05 9.91 6.72
CA ALA A 45 -4.81 11.36 6.65
C ALA A 45 -6.11 12.17 6.83
N ARG A 46 -7.17 11.78 6.12
CA ARG A 46 -8.49 12.39 6.20
C ARG A 46 -9.02 12.37 7.63
N TRP A 47 -8.98 11.19 8.25
CA TRP A 47 -9.45 11.02 9.63
C TRP A 47 -8.72 11.96 10.61
N LEU A 48 -7.38 12.03 10.49
CA LEU A 48 -6.57 12.89 11.36
C LEU A 48 -6.92 14.38 11.20
N ILE A 49 -7.20 14.85 9.97
CA ILE A 49 -7.56 16.25 9.74
C ILE A 49 -8.96 16.54 10.26
N GLU A 50 -9.92 15.63 10.08
CA GLU A 50 -11.31 15.81 10.53
C GLU A 50 -11.48 15.75 12.06
N HIS A 51 -10.68 14.89 12.74
CA HIS A 51 -10.85 14.63 14.16
C HIS A 51 -10.00 15.56 15.01
N ARG A 52 -10.45 16.81 15.15
CA ARG A 52 -9.87 17.74 16.11
C ARG A 52 -10.23 17.35 17.54
N PRO A 53 -9.31 17.52 18.52
CA PRO A 53 -9.65 17.41 19.93
C PRO A 53 -10.65 18.50 20.34
N GLY A 54 -11.72 18.13 21.02
CA GLY A 54 -12.75 19.07 21.48
C GLY A 54 -13.74 19.52 20.39
N ASP A 55 -14.56 20.52 20.68
CA ASP A 55 -15.63 21.02 19.80
C ASP A 55 -15.14 22.16 18.87
N TRP A 56 -13.87 22.15 18.51
CA TRP A 56 -13.28 23.21 17.68
C TRP A 56 -13.66 23.01 16.22
N ALA A 57 -14.20 24.05 15.61
CA ALA A 57 -14.48 24.04 14.17
C ALA A 57 -13.19 23.88 13.36
N GLN A 58 -13.29 23.19 12.22
CA GLN A 58 -12.18 23.10 11.28
C GLN A 58 -11.85 24.49 10.72
N THR A 59 -10.58 24.74 10.45
CA THR A 59 -10.14 25.92 9.71
C THR A 59 -10.50 25.78 8.22
N GLY A 60 -10.48 26.88 7.48
CA GLY A 60 -10.71 26.86 6.05
C GLY A 60 -9.72 25.97 5.30
N ASP A 61 -8.46 25.96 5.74
CA ASP A 61 -7.42 25.14 5.15
C ASP A 61 -7.58 23.64 5.49
N GLU A 62 -8.10 23.29 6.68
CA GLU A 62 -8.45 21.91 7.01
C GLU A 62 -9.62 21.40 6.16
N VAL A 63 -10.65 22.21 5.97
CA VAL A 63 -11.79 21.89 5.09
C VAL A 63 -11.32 21.68 3.66
N GLU A 64 -10.46 22.57 3.14
CA GLU A 64 -9.88 22.42 1.80
C GLU A 64 -9.03 21.15 1.68
N ALA A 65 -8.20 20.83 2.68
CA ALA A 65 -7.41 19.61 2.68
C ALA A 65 -8.30 18.36 2.61
N VAL A 66 -9.36 18.29 3.40
CA VAL A 66 -10.33 17.17 3.37
C VAL A 66 -11.01 17.06 2.00
N HIS A 67 -11.43 18.17 1.41
CA HIS A 67 -12.04 18.19 0.08
C HIS A 67 -11.10 17.62 -0.99
N GLN A 68 -9.84 18.02 -0.97
CA GLN A 68 -8.82 17.51 -1.90
C GLN A 68 -8.56 16.02 -1.67
N ILE A 69 -8.49 15.54 -0.42
CA ILE A 69 -8.33 14.11 -0.12
C ILE A 69 -9.51 13.31 -0.65
N ASP A 70 -10.75 13.79 -0.48
CA ASP A 70 -11.94 13.11 -0.98
C ASP A 70 -11.93 12.99 -2.52
N ALA A 71 -11.48 14.03 -3.21
CA ALA A 71 -11.31 14.01 -4.66
C ALA A 71 -10.25 12.98 -5.09
N ALA A 72 -9.10 12.94 -4.40
CA ALA A 72 -8.05 11.95 -4.64
C ALA A 72 -8.56 10.51 -4.42
N ILE A 73 -9.23 10.25 -3.30
CA ILE A 73 -9.83 8.94 -2.99
C ILE A 73 -10.78 8.51 -4.12
N ASN A 74 -11.62 9.41 -4.62
CA ASN A 74 -12.57 9.10 -5.68
C ASN A 74 -11.87 8.72 -6.99
N ASP A 75 -10.82 9.43 -7.38
CA ASP A 75 -10.07 9.14 -8.60
C ASP A 75 -9.24 7.85 -8.46
N ILE A 76 -8.59 7.62 -7.30
CA ILE A 76 -7.84 6.38 -7.05
C ILE A 76 -8.76 5.15 -7.00
N ARG A 77 -9.97 5.28 -6.43
CA ARG A 77 -10.95 4.17 -6.45
C ARG A 77 -11.32 3.76 -7.87
N LYS A 78 -11.50 4.72 -8.76
CA LYS A 78 -11.79 4.46 -10.18
C LYS A 78 -10.57 3.84 -10.88
N ALA A 79 -9.36 4.36 -10.61
CA ALA A 79 -8.13 3.81 -11.15
C ALA A 79 -7.92 2.36 -10.71
N ALA A 80 -8.05 2.08 -9.41
CA ALA A 80 -7.95 0.73 -8.85
C ALA A 80 -8.96 -0.24 -9.49
N PHE A 81 -10.20 0.20 -9.69
CA PHE A 81 -11.22 -0.61 -10.35
C PHE A 81 -10.86 -0.90 -11.82
N ASN A 82 -10.38 0.09 -12.56
CA ASN A 82 -9.93 -0.08 -13.94
C ASN A 82 -8.70 -0.97 -14.06
N ASP A 83 -7.89 -1.03 -13.00
CA ASP A 83 -6.73 -1.91 -12.86
C ASP A 83 -7.10 -3.31 -12.31
N GLY A 84 -8.38 -3.64 -12.23
CA GLY A 84 -8.89 -4.94 -11.78
C GLY A 84 -8.76 -5.18 -10.28
N LYS A 85 -8.41 -4.17 -9.49
CA LYS A 85 -8.32 -4.23 -8.02
C LYS A 85 -9.68 -3.90 -7.40
N ASN A 86 -9.98 -4.52 -6.26
CA ASN A 86 -11.18 -4.17 -5.51
C ASN A 86 -10.92 -2.95 -4.62
N PRO A 87 -11.50 -1.77 -4.92
CA PRO A 87 -11.24 -0.54 -4.15
C PRO A 87 -11.81 -0.56 -2.72
N ASN A 88 -12.52 -1.62 -2.35
CA ASN A 88 -13.02 -1.84 -0.99
C ASN A 88 -12.08 -2.70 -0.15
N ASP A 89 -11.04 -3.27 -0.73
CA ASP A 89 -9.99 -3.90 0.04
C ASP A 89 -9.24 -2.83 0.84
N HIS A 90 -8.95 -3.15 2.09
CA HIS A 90 -8.35 -2.23 3.04
C HIS A 90 -7.06 -2.85 3.61
N PRO A 91 -5.95 -2.84 2.86
CA PRO A 91 -4.68 -3.20 3.45
C PRO A 91 -4.38 -2.25 4.63
N PRO A 92 -3.70 -2.71 5.67
CA PRO A 92 -3.28 -1.83 6.75
C PRO A 92 -2.39 -0.72 6.18
N VAL A 93 -2.37 0.43 6.85
CA VAL A 93 -1.38 1.46 6.54
C VAL A 93 0.02 0.90 6.80
N ASP A 94 0.95 1.18 5.91
CA ASP A 94 2.34 0.73 5.99
C ASP A 94 3.30 1.87 6.38
N GLU A 95 2.79 3.09 6.52
CA GLU A 95 3.51 4.22 7.10
C GLU A 95 3.42 4.16 8.63
N ASN A 96 4.51 4.45 9.29
CA ASN A 96 4.58 4.57 10.75
C ASN A 96 4.96 6.02 11.13
N PRO A 97 3.98 6.94 11.18
CA PRO A 97 4.25 8.35 11.39
C PRO A 97 4.82 8.61 12.80
N ASP A 98 5.68 9.61 12.88
CA ASP A 98 6.17 10.10 14.15
C ASP A 98 5.09 10.99 14.80
N HIS A 99 4.61 10.67 15.96
CA HIS A 99 3.48 11.31 16.65
C HIS A 99 3.74 12.77 17.07
N ARG A 100 4.10 13.62 16.11
CA ARG A 100 4.34 15.08 16.33
C ARG A 100 3.07 15.93 16.25
N GLY A 101 1.92 15.29 16.16
CA GLY A 101 0.63 15.93 16.08
C GLY A 101 -0.11 15.59 14.78
N ARG A 102 -1.44 15.65 14.85
CA ARG A 102 -2.35 15.15 13.84
C ARG A 102 -2.10 15.68 12.41
N ILE A 103 -1.77 16.97 12.26
CA ILE A 103 -1.50 17.56 10.94
C ILE A 103 -0.14 17.04 10.40
N HIS A 104 0.86 16.91 11.25
CA HIS A 104 2.15 16.35 10.84
C HIS A 104 2.01 14.88 10.42
N GLU A 105 1.29 14.07 11.20
CA GLU A 105 0.98 12.68 10.86
C GLU A 105 0.19 12.58 9.54
N SER A 106 -0.82 13.44 9.35
CA SER A 106 -1.59 13.47 8.10
C SER A 106 -0.72 13.79 6.89
N LEU A 107 0.27 14.70 7.03
CA LEU A 107 1.22 15.01 5.96
C LEU A 107 2.11 13.81 5.62
N GLN A 108 2.49 12.98 6.59
CA GLN A 108 3.26 11.76 6.33
C GLN A 108 2.43 10.76 5.51
N TYR A 109 1.18 10.51 5.88
CA TYR A 109 0.27 9.66 5.10
C TYR A 109 0.00 10.23 3.70
N LEU A 110 -0.20 11.54 3.55
CA LEU A 110 -0.38 12.16 2.23
C LEU A 110 0.85 11.98 1.33
N ASN A 111 2.05 12.18 1.87
CA ASN A 111 3.29 11.98 1.11
C ASN A 111 3.49 10.49 0.74
N LYS A 112 3.14 9.56 1.63
CA LYS A 112 3.19 8.13 1.35
C LYS A 112 2.21 7.75 0.25
N ALA A 113 0.94 8.15 0.36
CA ALA A 113 -0.07 7.90 -0.67
C ALA A 113 0.36 8.44 -2.04
N ARG A 114 0.97 9.65 -2.07
CA ARG A 114 1.52 10.23 -3.28
C ARG A 114 2.64 9.37 -3.87
N ALA A 115 3.54 8.86 -3.03
CA ALA A 115 4.64 7.99 -3.47
C ALA A 115 4.08 6.69 -4.07
N ASP A 116 3.10 6.07 -3.42
CA ASP A 116 2.48 4.81 -3.85
C ASP A 116 1.87 4.89 -5.25
N ILE A 117 1.22 6.01 -5.58
CA ILE A 117 0.61 6.20 -6.90
C ILE A 117 1.55 6.84 -7.93
N SER A 118 2.77 7.22 -7.55
CA SER A 118 3.74 7.83 -8.47
C SER A 118 4.43 6.81 -9.39
N HIS A 119 4.21 5.52 -9.20
CA HIS A 119 4.72 4.47 -10.07
C HIS A 119 4.10 4.55 -11.46
N GLU A 120 4.79 4.00 -12.45
CA GLU A 120 4.31 3.94 -13.83
C GLU A 120 3.02 3.13 -13.92
N GLU A 121 2.04 3.69 -14.65
CA GLU A 121 0.75 3.08 -14.92
C GLU A 121 0.64 2.76 -16.41
N ASP A 122 0.47 1.51 -16.76
CA ASP A 122 0.38 1.04 -18.14
C ASP A 122 -1.07 0.98 -18.67
N ASN A 123 -2.06 1.09 -17.77
CA ASN A 123 -3.46 1.20 -18.16
C ASN A 123 -3.81 2.65 -18.50
N SER A 124 -4.03 2.94 -19.79
CA SER A 124 -4.34 4.29 -20.28
C SER A 124 -5.59 4.93 -19.65
N PHE A 125 -6.57 4.14 -19.23
CA PHE A 125 -7.76 4.65 -18.52
C PHE A 125 -7.45 5.05 -17.09
N ALA A 126 -6.57 4.32 -16.41
CA ALA A 126 -6.16 4.61 -15.04
C ALA A 126 -5.14 5.76 -14.99
N ASN A 127 -4.31 5.94 -16.02
CA ASN A 127 -3.25 6.95 -16.06
C ASN A 127 -3.77 8.37 -15.80
N GLY A 128 -4.78 8.82 -16.52
CA GLY A 128 -5.39 10.14 -16.31
C GLY A 128 -6.05 10.30 -14.93
N LEU A 129 -6.58 9.24 -14.34
CA LEU A 129 -7.13 9.23 -13.00
C LEU A 129 -6.01 9.36 -11.96
N ARG A 130 -4.91 8.63 -12.14
CA ARG A 130 -3.71 8.71 -11.32
C ARG A 130 -3.14 10.14 -11.30
N ASP A 131 -2.97 10.75 -12.45
CA ASP A 131 -2.38 12.09 -12.55
C ASP A 131 -3.24 13.15 -11.87
N ARG A 132 -4.57 13.07 -12.00
CA ARG A 132 -5.47 13.94 -11.26
C ARG A 132 -5.41 13.71 -9.75
N ALA A 133 -5.36 12.43 -9.32
CA ALA A 133 -5.24 12.09 -7.92
C ALA A 133 -3.94 12.65 -7.31
N ILE A 134 -2.81 12.59 -8.03
CA ILE A 134 -1.55 13.24 -7.62
C ILE A 134 -1.77 14.74 -7.42
N GLY A 135 -2.43 15.42 -8.37
CA GLY A 135 -2.74 16.84 -8.26
C GLY A 135 -3.60 17.17 -7.03
N HIS A 136 -4.59 16.35 -6.73
CA HIS A 136 -5.42 16.50 -5.53
C HIS A 136 -4.63 16.24 -4.25
N ILE A 137 -3.77 15.23 -4.20
CA ILE A 137 -2.91 14.97 -3.03
C ILE A 137 -1.95 16.15 -2.81
N ASP A 138 -1.34 16.68 -3.86
CA ASP A 138 -0.50 17.87 -3.76
C ASP A 138 -1.28 19.09 -3.23
N GLY A 139 -2.52 19.27 -3.68
CA GLY A 139 -3.44 20.27 -3.13
C GLY A 139 -3.72 20.09 -1.65
N ALA A 140 -3.99 18.87 -1.21
CA ALA A 140 -4.20 18.52 0.18
C ALA A 140 -2.95 18.80 1.04
N ILE A 141 -1.76 18.43 0.55
CA ILE A 141 -0.48 18.70 1.22
C ILE A 141 -0.27 20.20 1.39
N HIS A 142 -0.57 21.00 0.35
CA HIS A 142 -0.45 22.46 0.44
C HIS A 142 -1.41 23.05 1.44
N ALA A 143 -2.67 22.63 1.45
CA ALA A 143 -3.67 23.09 2.41
C ALA A 143 -3.27 22.70 3.85
N ALA A 144 -2.91 21.45 4.09
CA ALA A 144 -2.50 20.97 5.41
C ALA A 144 -1.24 21.71 5.95
N ARG A 145 -0.32 22.09 5.06
CA ARG A 145 0.85 22.90 5.45
C ARG A 145 0.49 24.32 5.88
N ARG A 146 -0.54 24.94 5.31
CA ARG A 146 -0.97 26.28 5.72
C ARG A 146 -1.55 26.29 7.12
N VAL A 147 -2.17 25.19 7.57
CA VAL A 147 -2.65 25.05 8.97
C VAL A 147 -1.54 25.28 10.01
N PHE A 148 -0.26 25.03 9.68
CA PHE A 148 0.84 25.34 10.59
C PHE A 148 1.19 26.84 10.69
N ASN A 149 0.72 27.64 9.75
CA ASN A 149 1.07 29.06 9.66
C ASN A 149 -0.07 29.97 10.17
N GLU A 150 -1.20 29.38 10.58
CA GLU A 150 -2.31 30.05 11.27
C GLU A 150 -2.13 30.05 12.79
#